data_6468f4ad00fe0e5365b5320ecb85746f
#
_entry.id   6468f4ad00fe0e5365b5320ecb85746f
#
_cell.length_a   1.000
_cell.length_b   1.000
_cell.length_c   1.000
_cell.angle_alpha   90.00
_cell.angle_beta   90.00
_cell.angle_gamma   90.00
#
_symmetry.space_group_name_H-M   'P 1'
#
loop_
_entity.id
_entity.type
_entity.pdbx_description
1 polymer ?
#
loop_
_entity_poly.entity_id
_entity_poly.type
_entity_poly.pdbx_seq_one_letter_code
_entity_poly.pdbx_strand_id
1 'polypeptide(L)'
;MPLNYPIAEQTLDNGLRVVVSPDRGVPIVAVNLWYDVGSRHEPPGLTGFAHLFEHLMFQGSRNVRSGEHFALLEQAGASLNASTFFDRTNYYESLPSGGLDLALWLEADRMAYLLDAVNQENLDNQRDVVKEEKRQSYDNRPYGDSYERLVTIAFGENHPYGHMTIGSMADLDAATVEDVHAFFRKHYGPNNAVLTIVGDVAEEDAFMAAKRYFGHIPAIPQPPAAPDGSVGPITGVARDDVVEDVPSDLITMMFRLPADGTPELDAAALALDVLAAGQSSRLNRRLVREEQIAQSVSGGALPLVGGVSFGTLTGVAVDGADLRRVEDSILEEVEKLATDGITEDELGTVQAQNERDWLEQLATCAGRADELSHNALLFGDPGRINRRIDEVHAVTAEQVQQAAAEWVRADRRAQVTYRRAESTSSASFMSGAQL
;
A
#
# COMPACT_ATOMS: atom_id res chain seq x y z
N MET A 1 25.05 3.63 -12.65
CA MET A 1 24.76 4.37 -13.92
C MET A 1 23.39 4.99 -13.75
N PRO A 2 23.14 6.23 -14.17
CA PRO A 2 21.81 6.80 -14.07
C PRO A 2 20.84 5.95 -14.89
N LEU A 3 19.65 5.70 -14.34
CA LEU A 3 18.56 5.07 -15.06
C LEU A 3 18.11 6.00 -16.20
N ASN A 4 17.66 5.42 -17.29
CA ASN A 4 17.19 6.19 -18.46
C ASN A 4 16.13 5.37 -19.22
N TYR A 5 15.03 5.03 -18.52
CA TYR A 5 13.87 4.42 -19.18
C TYR A 5 13.23 5.45 -20.12
N PRO A 6 12.90 5.09 -21.36
CA PRO A 6 12.18 5.98 -22.26
C PRO A 6 10.77 6.21 -21.72
N ILE A 7 10.32 7.46 -21.74
CA ILE A 7 8.99 7.86 -21.25
C ILE A 7 8.39 8.85 -22.24
N ALA A 8 7.20 8.54 -22.72
CA ALA A 8 6.37 9.45 -23.51
C ALA A 8 5.03 9.63 -22.83
N GLU A 9 4.49 10.86 -22.88
CA GLU A 9 3.21 11.19 -22.28
C GLU A 9 2.30 11.88 -23.29
N GLN A 10 1.01 11.57 -23.21
CA GLN A 10 -0.04 12.28 -23.93
C GLN A 10 -1.30 12.35 -23.06
N THR A 11 -1.98 13.51 -23.05
CA THR A 11 -3.30 13.62 -22.45
C THR A 11 -4.35 13.59 -23.55
N LEU A 12 -5.34 12.71 -23.47
CA LEU A 12 -6.47 12.66 -24.39
C LEU A 12 -7.45 13.81 -24.15
N ASP A 13 -8.31 14.10 -25.13
CA ASP A 13 -9.28 15.21 -25.06
C ASP A 13 -10.25 15.09 -23.86
N ASN A 14 -10.46 13.88 -23.34
CA ASN A 14 -11.30 13.59 -22.16
C ASN A 14 -10.54 13.66 -20.84
N GLY A 15 -9.26 14.05 -20.85
CA GLY A 15 -8.43 14.21 -19.68
C GLY A 15 -7.68 12.97 -19.24
N LEU A 16 -7.83 11.80 -19.87
CA LEU A 16 -7.03 10.62 -19.56
C LEU A 16 -5.56 10.88 -19.90
N ARG A 17 -4.70 10.73 -18.90
CA ARG A 17 -3.25 10.78 -19.10
C ARG A 17 -2.77 9.40 -19.51
N VAL A 18 -2.00 9.33 -20.58
CA VAL A 18 -1.41 8.09 -21.09
C VAL A 18 0.10 8.20 -21.02
N VAL A 19 0.74 7.26 -20.32
CA VAL A 19 2.18 7.15 -20.20
C VAL A 19 2.63 5.90 -20.94
N VAL A 20 3.65 6.02 -21.79
CA VAL A 20 4.16 4.91 -22.59
C VAL A 20 5.68 4.79 -22.36
N SER A 21 6.14 3.58 -22.06
CA SER A 21 7.58 3.26 -21.95
C SER A 21 7.90 2.04 -22.81
N PRO A 22 8.38 2.24 -24.06
CA PRO A 22 8.73 1.14 -24.95
C PRO A 22 9.89 0.30 -24.42
N ASP A 23 9.73 -1.02 -24.42
CA ASP A 23 10.80 -2.00 -24.15
C ASP A 23 10.65 -3.20 -25.08
N ARG A 24 11.55 -3.29 -26.07
CA ARG A 24 11.54 -4.32 -27.10
C ARG A 24 12.32 -5.58 -26.72
N GLY A 25 12.76 -5.69 -25.46
CA GLY A 25 13.61 -6.79 -24.99
C GLY A 25 12.90 -8.14 -24.96
N VAL A 26 11.58 -8.14 -24.71
CA VAL A 26 10.72 -9.34 -24.65
C VAL A 26 9.35 -9.02 -25.26
N PRO A 27 8.65 -9.99 -25.91
CA PRO A 27 7.38 -9.78 -26.57
C PRO A 27 6.20 -9.72 -25.56
N ILE A 28 6.31 -8.89 -24.54
CA ILE A 28 5.34 -8.71 -23.46
C ILE A 28 4.99 -7.23 -23.37
N VAL A 29 3.75 -6.96 -23.02
CA VAL A 29 3.26 -5.63 -22.66
C VAL A 29 2.58 -5.70 -21.29
N ALA A 30 2.84 -4.68 -20.46
CA ALA A 30 2.11 -4.42 -19.21
C ALA A 30 1.20 -3.21 -19.42
N VAL A 31 -0.04 -3.35 -19.00
CA VAL A 31 -1.03 -2.27 -18.93
C VAL A 31 -1.36 -2.06 -17.47
N ASN A 32 -1.35 -0.82 -17.00
CA ASN A 32 -1.71 -0.47 -15.64
C ASN A 32 -2.58 0.80 -15.65
N LEU A 33 -3.79 0.67 -15.16
CA LEU A 33 -4.75 1.77 -15.06
C LEU A 33 -4.93 2.16 -13.60
N TRP A 34 -4.41 3.32 -13.23
CA TRP A 34 -4.50 3.90 -11.90
C TRP A 34 -5.59 4.95 -11.84
N TYR A 35 -6.40 4.90 -10.77
CA TYR A 35 -7.39 5.91 -10.44
C TYR A 35 -6.97 6.64 -9.15
N ASP A 36 -7.12 7.98 -9.14
CA ASP A 36 -6.90 8.81 -7.95
C ASP A 36 -8.11 8.68 -7.01
N VAL A 37 -8.23 7.49 -6.46
CA VAL A 37 -9.22 7.12 -5.45
C VAL A 37 -8.73 5.94 -4.64
N GLY A 38 -8.69 6.09 -3.33
CA GLY A 38 -8.35 5.05 -2.35
C GLY A 38 -9.10 5.33 -1.06
N SER A 39 -8.78 4.61 0.01
CA SER A 39 -9.55 4.72 1.26
C SER A 39 -9.54 6.12 1.87
N ARG A 40 -8.52 6.95 1.64
CA ARG A 40 -8.52 8.34 2.14
C ARG A 40 -9.63 9.21 1.56
N HIS A 41 -10.22 8.83 0.42
CA HIS A 41 -11.30 9.59 -0.25
C HIS A 41 -12.70 9.21 0.26
N GLU A 42 -12.77 8.24 1.14
CA GLU A 42 -14.01 7.71 1.69
C GLU A 42 -14.53 8.63 2.80
N PRO A 43 -15.77 9.12 2.70
CA PRO A 43 -16.35 9.87 3.79
C PRO A 43 -16.74 8.93 4.94
N PRO A 44 -16.86 9.42 6.17
CA PRO A 44 -17.40 8.66 7.29
C PRO A 44 -18.76 8.02 6.94
N GLY A 45 -18.92 6.74 7.27
CA GLY A 45 -20.11 5.95 6.92
C GLY A 45 -20.04 5.25 5.56
N LEU A 46 -18.96 5.43 4.81
CA LEU A 46 -18.72 4.75 3.53
C LEU A 46 -17.29 4.18 3.46
N THR A 47 -16.73 3.73 4.59
CA THR A 47 -15.39 3.14 4.62
C THR A 47 -15.39 1.74 4.00
N GLY A 48 -14.34 1.42 3.24
CA GLY A 48 -14.21 0.17 2.48
C GLY A 48 -14.77 0.23 1.06
N PHE A 49 -15.31 1.38 0.61
CA PHE A 49 -15.90 1.52 -0.72
C PHE A 49 -14.87 1.42 -1.84
N ALA A 50 -13.69 1.99 -1.69
CA ALA A 50 -12.64 1.89 -2.71
C ALA A 50 -12.25 0.42 -2.93
N HIS A 51 -12.13 -0.36 -1.87
CA HIS A 51 -11.84 -1.78 -1.96
C HIS A 51 -13.04 -2.60 -2.48
N LEU A 52 -14.27 -2.30 -2.07
CA LEU A 52 -15.46 -2.91 -2.64
C LEU A 52 -15.54 -2.68 -4.16
N PHE A 53 -15.13 -1.49 -4.62
CA PHE A 53 -15.06 -1.19 -6.06
C PHE A 53 -14.01 -2.02 -6.79
N GLU A 54 -12.85 -2.30 -6.17
CA GLU A 54 -11.87 -3.22 -6.73
C GLU A 54 -12.53 -4.54 -7.11
N HIS A 55 -13.37 -5.11 -6.23
CA HIS A 55 -14.12 -6.34 -6.50
C HIS A 55 -15.23 -6.15 -7.54
N LEU A 56 -16.01 -5.08 -7.45
CA LEU A 56 -17.13 -4.81 -8.36
C LEU A 56 -16.68 -4.62 -9.81
N MET A 57 -15.48 -4.10 -10.04
CA MET A 57 -14.92 -3.89 -11.37
C MET A 57 -14.70 -5.17 -12.17
N PHE A 58 -14.77 -6.33 -11.54
CA PHE A 58 -14.68 -7.64 -12.17
C PHE A 58 -16.04 -8.36 -12.32
N GLN A 59 -17.15 -7.71 -11.88
CA GLN A 59 -18.48 -8.31 -11.93
C GLN A 59 -19.20 -8.11 -13.28
N GLY A 60 -18.47 -7.64 -14.28
CA GLY A 60 -18.96 -7.42 -15.63
C GLY A 60 -19.18 -5.93 -15.94
N SER A 61 -19.57 -5.69 -17.18
CA SER A 61 -19.88 -4.38 -17.73
C SER A 61 -20.89 -4.58 -18.87
N ARG A 62 -21.19 -3.54 -19.66
CA ARG A 62 -22.18 -3.65 -20.74
C ARG A 62 -21.90 -4.79 -21.71
N ASN A 63 -20.64 -4.97 -22.12
CA ASN A 63 -20.25 -5.92 -23.17
C ASN A 63 -19.49 -7.13 -22.63
N VAL A 64 -19.20 -7.18 -21.34
CA VAL A 64 -18.42 -8.23 -20.68
C VAL A 64 -19.24 -8.79 -19.53
N ARG A 65 -19.49 -10.09 -19.52
CA ARG A 65 -20.25 -10.76 -18.45
C ARG A 65 -19.37 -10.92 -17.20
N SER A 66 -20.01 -11.16 -16.07
CA SER A 66 -19.31 -11.53 -14.85
C SER A 66 -18.39 -12.75 -15.08
N GLY A 67 -17.12 -12.64 -14.67
CA GLY A 67 -16.09 -13.65 -14.88
C GLY A 67 -15.43 -13.67 -16.28
N GLU A 68 -16.04 -13.07 -17.29
CA GLU A 68 -15.44 -13.04 -18.64
C GLU A 68 -14.16 -12.20 -18.71
N HIS A 69 -14.02 -11.16 -17.89
CA HIS A 69 -12.81 -10.33 -17.85
C HIS A 69 -11.57 -11.20 -17.58
N PHE A 70 -11.60 -11.99 -16.52
CA PHE A 70 -10.53 -12.93 -16.19
C PHE A 70 -10.35 -13.99 -17.28
N ALA A 71 -11.45 -14.62 -17.71
CA ALA A 71 -11.40 -15.72 -18.69
C ALA A 71 -10.77 -15.31 -20.03
N LEU A 72 -11.10 -14.11 -20.54
CA LEU A 72 -10.57 -13.61 -21.80
C LEU A 72 -9.07 -13.28 -21.70
N LEU A 73 -8.64 -12.64 -20.61
CA LEU A 73 -7.25 -12.29 -20.40
C LEU A 73 -6.39 -13.54 -20.12
N GLU A 74 -6.88 -14.47 -19.31
CA GLU A 74 -6.18 -15.75 -19.06
C GLU A 74 -6.02 -16.57 -20.33
N GLN A 75 -7.04 -16.63 -21.19
CA GLN A 75 -6.96 -17.28 -22.51
C GLN A 75 -5.92 -16.61 -23.43
N ALA A 76 -5.72 -15.29 -23.28
CA ALA A 76 -4.68 -14.54 -24.00
C ALA A 76 -3.27 -14.72 -23.38
N GLY A 77 -3.14 -15.48 -22.28
CA GLY A 77 -1.89 -15.70 -21.57
C GLY A 77 -1.51 -14.55 -20.63
N ALA A 78 -2.47 -13.75 -20.20
CA ALA A 78 -2.25 -12.67 -19.25
C ALA A 78 -2.15 -13.15 -17.81
N SER A 79 -1.32 -12.46 -17.03
CA SER A 79 -1.41 -12.38 -15.58
C SER A 79 -2.03 -11.03 -15.24
N LEU A 80 -3.06 -11.01 -14.41
CA LEU A 80 -3.78 -9.78 -14.03
C LEU A 80 -4.13 -9.76 -12.54
N ASN A 81 -4.26 -8.55 -12.01
CA ASN A 81 -4.74 -8.33 -10.65
C ASN A 81 -5.23 -6.88 -10.50
N ALA A 82 -5.67 -6.55 -9.30
CA ALA A 82 -5.97 -5.19 -8.87
C ALA A 82 -5.45 -4.96 -7.46
N SER A 83 -5.39 -3.72 -7.03
CA SER A 83 -5.13 -3.40 -5.63
C SER A 83 -5.70 -2.04 -5.24
N THR A 84 -6.16 -1.96 -4.00
CA THR A 84 -6.58 -0.71 -3.36
C THR A 84 -5.63 -0.35 -2.25
N PHE A 85 -5.25 0.93 -2.22
CA PHE A 85 -4.40 1.48 -1.18
C PHE A 85 -5.04 2.76 -0.61
N PHE A 86 -4.38 3.41 0.33
CA PHE A 86 -4.90 4.64 0.90
C PHE A 86 -5.12 5.74 -0.15
N ASP A 87 -4.19 5.88 -1.08
CA ASP A 87 -4.16 7.00 -2.04
C ASP A 87 -4.72 6.67 -3.41
N ARG A 88 -4.82 5.39 -3.77
CA ARG A 88 -5.13 4.97 -5.13
C ARG A 88 -5.80 3.60 -5.21
N THR A 89 -6.42 3.31 -6.35
CA THR A 89 -6.85 1.97 -6.77
C THR A 89 -6.32 1.72 -8.18
N ASN A 90 -5.79 0.53 -8.45
CA ASN A 90 -5.29 0.21 -9.78
C ASN A 90 -5.70 -1.18 -10.24
N TYR A 91 -5.70 -1.33 -11.56
CA TYR A 91 -5.98 -2.55 -12.29
C TYR A 91 -4.86 -2.76 -13.29
N TYR A 92 -4.29 -3.95 -13.32
CA TYR A 92 -3.11 -4.20 -14.13
C TYR A 92 -3.06 -5.61 -14.68
N GLU A 93 -2.50 -5.72 -15.88
CA GLU A 93 -2.25 -6.98 -16.55
C GLU A 93 -0.92 -6.97 -17.30
N SER A 94 -0.31 -8.13 -17.39
CA SER A 94 0.87 -8.40 -18.24
C SER A 94 0.56 -9.55 -19.15
N LEU A 95 0.77 -9.36 -20.45
CA LEU A 95 0.38 -10.32 -21.48
C LEU A 95 1.31 -10.24 -22.70
N PRO A 96 1.29 -11.26 -23.60
CA PRO A 96 1.96 -11.16 -24.89
C PRO A 96 1.52 -9.91 -25.65
N SER A 97 2.46 -9.22 -26.30
CA SER A 97 2.21 -7.92 -26.92
C SER A 97 1.07 -7.90 -27.96
N GLY A 98 0.80 -9.03 -28.61
CA GLY A 98 -0.37 -9.18 -29.49
C GLY A 98 -1.73 -9.11 -28.80
N GLY A 99 -1.78 -9.13 -27.47
CA GLY A 99 -3.02 -9.02 -26.68
C GLY A 99 -3.36 -7.61 -26.22
N LEU A 100 -2.53 -6.59 -26.54
CA LEU A 100 -2.73 -5.21 -26.07
C LEU A 100 -4.13 -4.65 -26.36
N ASP A 101 -4.64 -4.85 -27.57
CA ASP A 101 -5.98 -4.38 -27.98
C ASP A 101 -7.08 -5.01 -27.09
N LEU A 102 -6.95 -6.27 -26.69
CA LEU A 102 -7.90 -6.94 -25.79
C LEU A 102 -7.86 -6.31 -24.39
N ALA A 103 -6.69 -6.11 -23.82
CA ALA A 103 -6.51 -5.49 -22.52
C ALA A 103 -7.12 -4.08 -22.47
N LEU A 104 -6.75 -3.22 -23.43
CA LEU A 104 -7.27 -1.87 -23.51
C LEU A 104 -8.78 -1.81 -23.73
N TRP A 105 -9.34 -2.74 -24.50
CA TRP A 105 -10.78 -2.83 -24.69
C TRP A 105 -11.52 -3.20 -23.40
N LEU A 106 -11.03 -4.18 -22.67
CA LEU A 106 -11.63 -4.62 -21.39
C LEU A 106 -11.59 -3.50 -20.35
N GLU A 107 -10.44 -2.82 -20.22
CA GLU A 107 -10.28 -1.67 -19.31
C GLU A 107 -11.21 -0.52 -19.67
N ALA A 108 -11.30 -0.19 -20.95
CA ALA A 108 -12.18 0.87 -21.44
C ALA A 108 -13.67 0.53 -21.25
N ASP A 109 -14.06 -0.74 -21.46
CA ASP A 109 -15.46 -1.16 -21.30
C ASP A 109 -15.93 -1.03 -19.85
N ARG A 110 -15.12 -1.47 -18.88
CA ARG A 110 -15.48 -1.30 -17.47
C ARG A 110 -15.41 0.16 -17.02
N MET A 111 -14.47 0.97 -17.51
CA MET A 111 -14.45 2.41 -17.21
C MET A 111 -15.71 3.12 -17.70
N ALA A 112 -16.20 2.76 -18.90
CA ALA A 112 -17.34 3.41 -19.51
C ALA A 112 -18.70 2.86 -19.03
N TYR A 113 -18.79 1.56 -18.77
CA TYR A 113 -20.07 0.85 -18.74
C TYR A 113 -20.22 -0.13 -17.55
N LEU A 114 -19.40 -0.02 -16.50
CA LEU A 114 -19.52 -0.85 -15.30
C LEU A 114 -20.94 -0.82 -14.73
N LEU A 115 -21.53 0.39 -14.61
CA LEU A 115 -22.80 0.59 -13.93
C LEU A 115 -23.98 -0.11 -14.63
N ASP A 116 -23.82 -0.50 -15.90
CA ASP A 116 -24.86 -1.27 -16.62
C ASP A 116 -24.98 -2.72 -16.08
N ALA A 117 -23.92 -3.24 -15.44
CA ALA A 117 -23.89 -4.57 -14.85
C ALA A 117 -24.06 -4.57 -13.33
N VAL A 118 -23.87 -3.43 -12.66
CA VAL A 118 -24.02 -3.32 -11.21
C VAL A 118 -25.50 -3.36 -10.82
N ASN A 119 -25.83 -4.33 -9.97
CA ASN A 119 -27.19 -4.51 -9.43
C ASN A 119 -27.11 -5.00 -7.98
N GLN A 120 -28.27 -5.19 -7.32
CA GLN A 120 -28.32 -5.58 -5.92
C GLN A 120 -27.66 -6.95 -5.68
N GLU A 121 -27.83 -7.90 -6.58
CA GLU A 121 -27.24 -9.24 -6.47
C GLU A 121 -25.72 -9.21 -6.50
N ASN A 122 -25.12 -8.44 -7.43
CA ASN A 122 -23.67 -8.26 -7.51
C ASN A 122 -23.12 -7.57 -6.26
N LEU A 123 -23.82 -6.53 -5.79
CA LEU A 123 -23.42 -5.82 -4.57
C LEU A 123 -23.45 -6.73 -3.35
N ASP A 124 -24.54 -7.48 -3.15
CA ASP A 124 -24.66 -8.37 -2.01
C ASP A 124 -23.60 -9.48 -2.04
N ASN A 125 -23.36 -10.05 -3.22
CA ASN A 125 -22.31 -11.08 -3.39
C ASN A 125 -20.92 -10.50 -3.07
N GLN A 126 -20.56 -9.33 -3.61
CA GLN A 126 -19.23 -8.77 -3.35
C GLN A 126 -19.05 -8.28 -1.92
N ARG A 127 -20.12 -7.79 -1.29
CA ARG A 127 -20.12 -7.49 0.15
C ARG A 127 -19.77 -8.73 0.97
N ASP A 128 -20.39 -9.88 0.65
CA ASP A 128 -20.11 -11.12 1.38
C ASP A 128 -18.69 -11.62 1.14
N VAL A 129 -18.14 -11.45 -0.09
CA VAL A 129 -16.74 -11.76 -0.40
C VAL A 129 -15.79 -10.90 0.43
N VAL A 130 -15.98 -9.58 0.47
CA VAL A 130 -15.13 -8.65 1.25
C VAL A 130 -15.23 -8.94 2.76
N LYS A 131 -16.42 -9.29 3.26
CA LYS A 131 -16.60 -9.69 4.67
C LYS A 131 -15.85 -10.99 4.99
N GLU A 132 -15.86 -11.94 4.08
CA GLU A 132 -15.10 -13.18 4.27
C GLU A 132 -13.60 -12.93 4.18
N GLU A 133 -13.16 -12.05 3.29
CA GLU A 133 -11.76 -11.62 3.21
C GLU A 133 -11.30 -10.96 4.52
N LYS A 134 -12.12 -10.06 5.10
CA LYS A 134 -11.80 -9.48 6.41
C LYS A 134 -11.63 -10.55 7.47
N ARG A 135 -12.53 -11.52 7.53
CA ARG A 135 -12.41 -12.64 8.49
C ARG A 135 -11.11 -13.43 8.28
N GLN A 136 -10.77 -13.75 7.03
CA GLN A 136 -9.59 -14.58 6.72
C GLN A 136 -8.27 -13.83 6.85
N SER A 137 -8.23 -12.56 6.50
CA SER A 137 -6.99 -11.79 6.43
C SER A 137 -6.72 -10.96 7.68
N TYR A 138 -7.76 -10.67 8.48
CA TYR A 138 -7.66 -9.85 9.69
C TYR A 138 -8.16 -10.60 10.93
N ASP A 139 -9.46 -10.93 11.01
CA ASP A 139 -10.07 -11.38 12.26
C ASP A 139 -9.55 -12.76 12.73
N ASN A 140 -9.26 -13.68 11.79
CA ASN A 140 -8.79 -15.04 12.09
C ASN A 140 -7.26 -15.18 12.08
N ARG A 141 -6.50 -14.10 11.87
CA ARG A 141 -5.05 -14.13 11.90
C ARG A 141 -4.52 -13.59 13.22
N PRO A 142 -3.54 -14.25 13.86
CA PRO A 142 -2.84 -13.64 14.98
C PRO A 142 -2.34 -12.24 14.59
N TYR A 143 -2.60 -11.26 15.44
CA TYR A 143 -2.23 -9.85 15.24
C TYR A 143 -2.89 -9.17 14.01
N GLY A 144 -3.93 -9.77 13.43
CA GLY A 144 -4.50 -9.30 12.16
C GLY A 144 -5.10 -7.90 12.22
N ASP A 145 -5.60 -7.47 13.38
CA ASP A 145 -6.16 -6.12 13.61
C ASP A 145 -5.10 -5.08 14.07
N SER A 146 -3.82 -5.45 14.14
CA SER A 146 -2.76 -4.59 14.69
C SER A 146 -2.61 -3.26 13.93
N TYR A 147 -2.67 -3.30 12.60
CA TYR A 147 -2.60 -2.09 11.78
C TYR A 147 -3.86 -1.22 11.90
N GLU A 148 -5.05 -1.83 11.96
CA GLU A 148 -6.31 -1.10 12.17
C GLU A 148 -6.28 -0.33 13.50
N ARG A 149 -5.83 -0.99 14.58
CA ARG A 149 -5.63 -0.34 15.89
C ARG A 149 -4.60 0.79 15.81
N LEU A 150 -3.46 0.53 15.17
CA LEU A 150 -2.38 1.53 15.05
C LEU A 150 -2.81 2.77 14.29
N VAL A 151 -3.46 2.63 13.13
CA VAL A 151 -3.89 3.81 12.35
C VAL A 151 -4.99 4.58 13.09
N THR A 152 -5.91 3.88 13.77
CA THR A 152 -6.93 4.52 14.60
C THR A 152 -6.33 5.33 15.76
N ILE A 153 -5.35 4.76 16.47
CA ILE A 153 -4.65 5.45 17.57
C ILE A 153 -3.79 6.60 17.04
N ALA A 154 -3.08 6.35 15.93
CA ALA A 154 -2.15 7.32 15.37
C ALA A 154 -2.86 8.51 14.76
N PHE A 155 -3.99 8.31 14.07
CA PHE A 155 -4.63 9.34 13.26
C PHE A 155 -6.00 9.76 13.80
N GLY A 156 -6.73 8.86 14.49
CA GLY A 156 -8.12 9.06 14.87
C GLY A 156 -9.09 8.71 13.73
N GLU A 157 -10.31 8.26 14.09
CA GLU A 157 -11.31 7.72 13.15
C GLU A 157 -11.76 8.71 12.05
N ASN A 158 -11.68 10.01 12.30
CA ASN A 158 -12.10 11.04 11.35
C ASN A 158 -10.98 11.52 10.41
N HIS A 159 -9.76 11.02 10.57
CA HIS A 159 -8.64 11.37 9.71
C HIS A 159 -8.70 10.55 8.42
N PRO A 160 -8.33 11.10 7.23
CA PRO A 160 -8.33 10.35 5.97
C PRO A 160 -7.56 9.02 6.03
N TYR A 161 -6.51 8.94 6.83
CA TYR A 161 -5.73 7.72 7.07
C TYR A 161 -6.06 7.02 8.39
N GLY A 162 -7.20 7.30 9.01
CA GLY A 162 -7.60 6.74 10.30
C GLY A 162 -8.30 5.38 10.22
N HIS A 163 -8.46 4.82 9.03
CA HIS A 163 -9.07 3.50 8.80
C HIS A 163 -8.31 2.72 7.72
N MET A 164 -8.45 1.41 7.73
CA MET A 164 -7.85 0.51 6.74
C MET A 164 -8.68 0.46 5.46
N THR A 165 -8.04 0.07 4.35
CA THR A 165 -8.70 -0.07 3.04
C THR A 165 -9.86 -1.07 3.03
N ILE A 166 -9.82 -2.09 3.88
CA ILE A 166 -10.90 -3.08 4.02
C ILE A 166 -12.19 -2.45 4.59
N GLY A 167 -12.08 -1.35 5.31
CA GLY A 167 -13.18 -0.58 5.87
C GLY A 167 -13.97 -1.25 6.99
N SER A 168 -15.07 -0.59 7.38
CA SER A 168 -16.00 -1.06 8.39
C SER A 168 -17.05 -2.01 7.78
N MET A 169 -17.26 -3.16 8.42
CA MET A 169 -18.32 -4.08 7.99
C MET A 169 -19.71 -3.46 8.14
N ALA A 170 -19.91 -2.58 9.12
CA ALA A 170 -21.17 -1.86 9.30
C ALA A 170 -21.45 -0.89 8.13
N ASP A 171 -20.43 -0.18 7.65
CA ASP A 171 -20.56 0.71 6.50
C ASP A 171 -20.86 -0.08 5.22
N LEU A 172 -20.16 -1.21 5.01
CA LEU A 172 -20.40 -2.08 3.86
C LEU A 172 -21.81 -2.69 3.89
N ASP A 173 -22.33 -3.07 5.08
CA ASP A 173 -23.69 -3.59 5.22
C ASP A 173 -24.76 -2.53 4.93
N ALA A 174 -24.48 -1.28 5.23
CA ALA A 174 -25.37 -0.15 4.96
C ALA A 174 -25.34 0.33 3.50
N ALA A 175 -24.30 -0.06 2.72
CA ALA A 175 -24.10 0.38 1.35
C ALA A 175 -25.25 0.00 0.42
N THR A 176 -25.71 0.95 -0.39
CA THR A 176 -26.76 0.78 -1.38
C THR A 176 -26.21 0.81 -2.80
N VAL A 177 -26.98 0.32 -3.77
CA VAL A 177 -26.63 0.42 -5.19
C VAL A 177 -26.50 1.89 -5.63
N GLU A 178 -27.30 2.77 -5.05
CA GLU A 178 -27.23 4.22 -5.30
C GLU A 178 -25.90 4.82 -4.83
N ASP A 179 -25.40 4.40 -3.67
CA ASP A 179 -24.11 4.84 -3.14
C ASP A 179 -22.97 4.36 -4.05
N VAL A 180 -23.04 3.10 -4.50
CA VAL A 180 -22.10 2.54 -5.48
C VAL A 180 -22.10 3.36 -6.76
N HIS A 181 -23.27 3.66 -7.33
CA HIS A 181 -23.38 4.48 -8.53
C HIS A 181 -22.84 5.90 -8.33
N ALA A 182 -23.10 6.50 -7.16
CA ALA A 182 -22.62 7.84 -6.83
C ALA A 182 -21.10 7.88 -6.72
N PHE A 183 -20.51 6.89 -6.05
CA PHE A 183 -19.05 6.77 -5.88
C PHE A 183 -18.35 6.57 -7.23
N PHE A 184 -18.86 5.67 -8.09
CA PHE A 184 -18.30 5.46 -9.43
C PHE A 184 -18.31 6.75 -10.25
N ARG A 185 -19.47 7.41 -10.36
CA ARG A 185 -19.60 8.64 -11.14
C ARG A 185 -18.73 9.78 -10.61
N LYS A 186 -18.33 9.73 -9.36
CA LYS A 186 -17.52 10.75 -8.71
C LYS A 186 -16.02 10.52 -8.93
N HIS A 187 -15.59 9.28 -9.01
CA HIS A 187 -14.16 8.94 -8.94
C HIS A 187 -13.64 8.17 -10.17
N TYR A 188 -14.47 7.33 -10.81
CA TYR A 188 -14.03 6.46 -11.90
C TYR A 188 -14.29 7.08 -13.26
N GLY A 189 -13.36 7.89 -13.73
CA GLY A 189 -13.43 8.48 -15.05
C GLY A 189 -12.06 8.82 -15.62
N PRO A 190 -11.98 9.06 -16.94
CA PRO A 190 -10.70 9.24 -17.62
C PRO A 190 -9.87 10.40 -17.08
N ASN A 191 -10.48 11.50 -16.68
CA ASN A 191 -9.80 12.67 -16.13
C ASN A 191 -9.40 12.52 -14.65
N ASN A 192 -9.64 11.37 -14.04
CA ASN A 192 -9.18 10.97 -12.70
C ASN A 192 -8.28 9.71 -12.74
N ALA A 193 -7.70 9.43 -13.92
CA ALA A 193 -6.93 8.22 -14.14
C ALA A 193 -5.64 8.47 -14.94
N VAL A 194 -4.70 7.54 -14.77
CA VAL A 194 -3.50 7.40 -15.60
C VAL A 194 -3.47 6.00 -16.18
N LEU A 195 -3.36 5.90 -17.50
CA LEU A 195 -3.13 4.65 -18.23
C LEU A 195 -1.64 4.55 -18.57
N THR A 196 -0.97 3.55 -18.06
CA THR A 196 0.44 3.29 -18.36
C THR A 196 0.60 2.02 -19.17
N ILE A 197 1.38 2.08 -20.25
CA ILE A 197 1.67 0.96 -21.14
C ILE A 197 3.19 0.81 -21.25
N VAL A 198 3.71 -0.33 -20.82
CA VAL A 198 5.15 -0.62 -20.82
C VAL A 198 5.43 -1.92 -21.56
N GLY A 199 6.39 -1.94 -22.46
CA GLY A 199 6.83 -3.18 -23.11
C GLY A 199 6.96 -3.10 -24.61
N ASP A 200 6.72 -4.24 -25.30
CA ASP A 200 6.90 -4.38 -26.73
C ASP A 200 5.76 -3.74 -27.55
N VAL A 201 5.76 -2.42 -27.57
CA VAL A 201 4.82 -1.59 -28.33
C VAL A 201 5.54 -0.35 -28.82
N ALA A 202 5.22 0.14 -30.01
CA ALA A 202 5.67 1.46 -30.45
C ALA A 202 4.85 2.54 -29.74
N GLU A 203 5.50 3.64 -29.42
CA GLU A 203 4.91 4.79 -28.74
C GLU A 203 3.64 5.29 -29.49
N GLU A 204 3.76 5.50 -30.79
CA GLU A 204 2.66 5.96 -31.62
C GLU A 204 1.47 4.98 -31.65
N ASP A 205 1.77 3.65 -31.72
CA ASP A 205 0.74 2.62 -31.74
C ASP A 205 0.02 2.54 -30.38
N ALA A 206 0.73 2.68 -29.26
CA ALA A 206 0.14 2.72 -27.93
C ALA A 206 -0.79 3.91 -27.74
N PHE A 207 -0.40 5.11 -28.16
CA PHE A 207 -1.26 6.30 -28.10
C PHE A 207 -2.47 6.19 -29.03
N MET A 208 -2.30 5.64 -30.24
CA MET A 208 -3.43 5.41 -31.14
C MET A 208 -4.41 4.38 -30.57
N ALA A 209 -3.93 3.31 -29.94
CA ALA A 209 -4.76 2.31 -29.28
C ALA A 209 -5.49 2.91 -28.07
N ALA A 210 -4.79 3.63 -27.19
CA ALA A 210 -5.41 4.33 -26.07
C ALA A 210 -6.52 5.29 -26.53
N LYS A 211 -6.26 6.10 -27.54
CA LYS A 211 -7.26 7.02 -28.12
C LYS A 211 -8.45 6.27 -28.73
N ARG A 212 -8.23 5.14 -29.39
CA ARG A 212 -9.29 4.30 -29.98
C ARG A 212 -10.25 3.78 -28.93
N TYR A 213 -9.73 3.23 -27.82
CA TYR A 213 -10.53 2.58 -26.81
C TYR A 213 -11.09 3.53 -25.76
N PHE A 214 -10.34 4.53 -25.34
CA PHE A 214 -10.72 5.44 -24.25
C PHE A 214 -11.23 6.80 -24.72
N GLY A 215 -10.85 7.26 -25.92
CA GLY A 215 -11.12 8.64 -26.36
C GLY A 215 -12.61 9.03 -26.47
N HIS A 216 -13.52 8.05 -26.55
CA HIS A 216 -14.96 8.30 -26.60
C HIS A 216 -15.63 8.35 -25.22
N ILE A 217 -14.92 7.94 -24.15
CA ILE A 217 -15.46 7.93 -22.78
C ILE A 217 -15.52 9.36 -22.26
N PRO A 218 -16.69 9.84 -21.81
CA PRO A 218 -16.81 11.22 -21.34
C PRO A 218 -16.03 11.41 -20.04
N ALA A 219 -15.43 12.60 -19.88
CA ALA A 219 -14.87 13.01 -18.59
C ALA A 219 -15.97 13.05 -17.52
N ILE A 220 -15.62 12.67 -16.30
CA ILE A 220 -16.49 12.93 -15.15
C ILE A 220 -16.47 14.42 -14.80
N PRO A 221 -17.51 14.95 -14.11
CA PRO A 221 -17.40 16.26 -13.48
C PRO A 221 -16.10 16.35 -12.66
N GLN A 222 -15.60 17.57 -12.46
CA GLN A 222 -14.30 17.76 -11.79
C GLN A 222 -14.13 16.79 -10.60
N PRO A 223 -13.10 15.95 -10.62
CA PRO A 223 -12.85 15.03 -9.51
C PRO A 223 -12.74 15.82 -8.19
N PRO A 224 -13.25 15.29 -7.09
CA PRO A 224 -13.12 15.98 -5.81
C PRO A 224 -11.65 16.14 -5.46
N ALA A 225 -11.29 17.27 -4.86
CA ALA A 225 -9.96 17.40 -4.26
C ALA A 225 -9.79 16.31 -3.20
N ALA A 226 -8.63 15.67 -3.19
CA ALA A 226 -8.29 14.71 -2.14
C ALA A 226 -8.32 15.41 -0.77
N PRO A 227 -8.82 14.75 0.28
CA PRO A 227 -8.78 15.32 1.64
C PRO A 227 -7.33 15.62 2.06
N ASP A 228 -7.13 16.78 2.68
CA ASP A 228 -5.86 17.11 3.33
C ASP A 228 -5.75 16.37 4.66
N GLY A 229 -4.77 15.50 4.77
CA GLY A 229 -4.44 14.72 5.97
C GLY A 229 -3.22 15.28 6.71
N SER A 230 -2.80 16.51 6.43
CA SER A 230 -1.62 17.11 7.05
C SER A 230 -1.75 17.17 8.57
N VAL A 231 -0.86 16.48 9.25
CA VAL A 231 -0.77 16.47 10.71
C VAL A 231 0.69 16.27 11.13
N GLY A 232 1.09 16.95 12.20
CA GLY A 232 2.46 16.82 12.73
C GLY A 232 2.73 15.50 13.43
N PRO A 233 3.94 15.34 14.01
CA PRO A 233 4.30 14.14 14.77
C PRO A 233 3.27 13.83 15.86
N ILE A 234 3.18 12.55 16.26
CA ILE A 234 2.32 12.12 17.37
C ILE A 234 2.71 12.87 18.64
N THR A 235 1.74 13.27 19.42
CA THR A 235 1.99 13.95 20.71
C THR A 235 1.88 12.95 21.85
N GLY A 236 2.99 12.68 22.53
CA GLY A 236 3.06 11.70 23.62
C GLY A 236 3.03 10.27 23.13
N VAL A 237 2.71 9.35 24.04
CA VAL A 237 2.64 7.90 23.75
C VAL A 237 1.19 7.45 23.91
N ALA A 238 0.59 7.00 22.82
CA ALA A 238 -0.73 6.37 22.82
C ALA A 238 -0.57 4.85 22.73
N ARG A 239 -1.21 4.09 23.62
CA ARG A 239 -1.05 2.64 23.74
C ARG A 239 -2.38 1.91 23.70
N ASP A 240 -2.34 0.69 23.13
CA ASP A 240 -3.38 -0.31 23.25
C ASP A 240 -2.72 -1.66 23.61
N ASP A 241 -3.11 -2.23 24.75
CA ASP A 241 -2.56 -3.49 25.24
C ASP A 241 -3.63 -4.58 25.10
N VAL A 242 -3.35 -5.57 24.26
CA VAL A 242 -4.26 -6.67 23.91
C VAL A 242 -3.76 -7.96 24.52
N VAL A 243 -4.68 -8.74 25.11
CA VAL A 243 -4.40 -10.13 25.57
C VAL A 243 -5.23 -11.06 24.70
N GLU A 244 -4.57 -11.92 23.93
CA GLU A 244 -5.21 -12.76 22.94
C GLU A 244 -4.48 -14.10 22.80
N ASP A 245 -5.14 -15.10 22.19
CA ASP A 245 -4.50 -16.38 21.86
C ASP A 245 -3.59 -16.21 20.62
N VAL A 246 -2.38 -15.73 20.87
CA VAL A 246 -1.35 -15.47 19.86
C VAL A 246 -0.13 -16.37 20.08
N PRO A 247 0.63 -16.66 19.01
CA PRO A 247 1.80 -17.57 19.12
C PRO A 247 2.91 -17.00 19.99
N SER A 248 3.10 -15.67 20.04
CA SER A 248 4.16 -15.00 20.80
C SER A 248 3.71 -13.60 21.24
N ASP A 249 4.35 -13.06 22.26
CA ASP A 249 4.18 -11.64 22.57
C ASP A 249 4.76 -10.79 21.45
N LEU A 250 4.04 -9.70 21.10
CA LEU A 250 4.43 -8.80 20.04
C LEU A 250 4.24 -7.35 20.48
N ILE A 251 5.17 -6.52 20.07
CA ILE A 251 5.06 -5.06 20.18
C ILE A 251 5.21 -4.46 18.79
N THR A 252 4.31 -3.56 18.42
CA THR A 252 4.42 -2.76 17.21
C THR A 252 4.20 -1.28 17.53
N MET A 253 5.07 -0.44 17.00
CA MET A 253 5.08 1.00 17.19
C MET A 253 4.87 1.68 15.85
N MET A 254 4.11 2.77 15.82
CA MET A 254 3.90 3.59 14.65
C MET A 254 4.29 5.04 14.94
N PHE A 255 4.96 5.64 13.97
CA PHE A 255 5.36 7.05 13.94
C PHE A 255 4.71 7.71 12.75
N ARG A 256 4.20 8.92 12.90
CA ARG A 256 3.84 9.75 11.74
C ARG A 256 5.11 10.29 11.13
N LEU A 257 5.16 10.33 9.81
CA LEU A 257 6.31 10.76 9.03
C LEU A 257 5.90 11.88 8.08
N PRO A 258 6.85 12.62 7.49
CA PRO A 258 6.57 13.57 6.42
C PRO A 258 5.80 12.94 5.26
N ALA A 259 5.13 13.76 4.46
CA ALA A 259 4.44 13.30 3.26
C ALA A 259 5.40 12.74 2.22
N ASP A 260 4.92 11.81 1.40
CA ASP A 260 5.66 11.29 0.25
C ASP A 260 6.03 12.40 -0.74
N GLY A 261 7.17 12.24 -1.37
CA GLY A 261 7.76 13.21 -2.29
C GLY A 261 8.58 14.30 -1.61
N THR A 262 8.79 14.22 -0.29
CA THR A 262 9.65 15.16 0.45
C THR A 262 11.01 14.52 0.79
N PRO A 263 12.12 15.27 0.74
CA PRO A 263 13.43 14.77 1.17
C PRO A 263 13.45 14.35 2.64
N GLU A 264 12.60 14.94 3.47
CA GLU A 264 12.45 14.60 4.88
C GLU A 264 11.86 13.20 5.08
N LEU A 265 10.94 12.76 4.19
CA LEU A 265 10.45 11.37 4.24
C LEU A 265 11.56 10.40 3.87
N ASP A 266 12.35 10.68 2.85
CA ASP A 266 13.47 9.80 2.45
C ASP A 266 14.46 9.62 3.62
N ALA A 267 14.79 10.69 4.30
CA ALA A 267 15.66 10.64 5.47
C ALA A 267 15.04 9.85 6.65
N ALA A 268 13.73 10.01 6.90
CA ALA A 268 13.02 9.27 7.94
C ALA A 268 12.86 7.78 7.59
N ALA A 269 12.65 7.45 6.32
CA ALA A 269 12.61 6.07 5.83
C ALA A 269 13.96 5.38 6.03
N LEU A 270 15.05 6.02 5.63
CA LEU A 270 16.41 5.50 5.85
C LEU A 270 16.73 5.34 7.36
N ALA A 271 16.20 6.22 8.23
CA ALA A 271 16.33 6.04 9.67
C ALA A 271 15.67 4.74 10.16
N LEU A 272 14.47 4.43 9.69
CA LEU A 272 13.77 3.18 10.00
C LEU A 272 14.49 1.97 9.40
N ASP A 273 15.06 2.10 8.21
CA ASP A 273 15.84 1.04 7.57
C ASP A 273 17.11 0.71 8.37
N VAL A 274 17.85 1.70 8.83
CA VAL A 274 18.99 1.49 9.75
C VAL A 274 18.57 0.76 11.02
N LEU A 275 17.40 1.10 11.57
CA LEU A 275 16.87 0.43 12.76
C LEU A 275 16.44 -1.01 12.50
N ALA A 276 15.71 -1.29 11.41
CA ALA A 276 14.97 -2.54 11.30
C ALA A 276 15.05 -3.26 9.93
N ALA A 277 15.67 -2.69 8.88
CA ALA A 277 15.73 -3.34 7.58
C ALA A 277 16.83 -4.40 7.50
N GLY A 278 16.42 -5.67 7.40
CA GLY A 278 17.31 -6.80 7.18
C GLY A 278 18.18 -7.18 8.39
N GLN A 279 19.07 -8.14 8.14
CA GLN A 279 19.85 -8.78 9.21
C GLN A 279 20.98 -7.92 9.76
N SER A 280 21.43 -6.90 9.06
CA SER A 280 22.50 -5.98 9.48
C SER A 280 21.97 -4.78 10.28
N SER A 281 20.65 -4.60 10.38
CA SER A 281 20.02 -3.51 11.10
C SER A 281 20.35 -3.53 12.60
N ARG A 282 20.28 -2.36 13.24
CA ARG A 282 20.63 -2.21 14.67
C ARG A 282 19.80 -3.12 15.57
N LEU A 283 18.46 -3.13 15.37
CA LEU A 283 17.54 -3.93 16.16
C LEU A 283 17.73 -5.43 15.93
N ASN A 284 17.97 -5.87 14.70
CA ASN A 284 18.21 -7.29 14.44
C ASN A 284 19.50 -7.75 15.12
N ARG A 285 20.58 -6.98 14.98
CA ARG A 285 21.85 -7.29 15.64
C ARG A 285 21.67 -7.39 17.14
N ARG A 286 21.03 -6.38 17.76
CA ARG A 286 20.90 -6.31 19.22
C ARG A 286 19.89 -7.32 19.76
N LEU A 287 18.63 -7.28 19.32
CA LEU A 287 17.55 -8.05 19.95
C LEU A 287 17.56 -9.53 19.53
N VAL A 288 17.91 -9.82 18.25
CA VAL A 288 17.84 -11.18 17.73
C VAL A 288 19.17 -11.93 17.93
N ARG A 289 20.32 -11.28 17.66
CA ARG A 289 21.61 -11.97 17.68
C ARG A 289 22.34 -11.88 19.01
N GLU A 290 22.38 -10.70 19.64
CA GLU A 290 23.16 -10.46 20.87
C GLU A 290 22.34 -10.77 22.13
N GLU A 291 21.21 -10.09 22.33
CA GLU A 291 20.37 -10.28 23.52
C GLU A 291 19.48 -11.53 23.44
N GLN A 292 19.16 -11.99 22.24
CA GLN A 292 18.31 -13.17 21.95
C GLN A 292 16.94 -13.11 22.65
N ILE A 293 16.35 -11.91 22.72
CA ILE A 293 15.04 -11.65 23.34
C ILE A 293 13.92 -11.50 22.31
N ALA A 294 14.25 -11.37 21.02
CA ALA A 294 13.29 -11.33 19.92
C ALA A 294 13.55 -12.45 18.89
N GLN A 295 12.47 -13.03 18.37
CA GLN A 295 12.53 -13.97 17.24
C GLN A 295 12.82 -13.23 15.95
N SER A 296 12.19 -12.07 15.80
CA SER A 296 12.33 -11.19 14.64
C SER A 296 12.08 -9.75 15.02
N VAL A 297 12.67 -8.86 14.22
CA VAL A 297 12.36 -7.45 14.20
C VAL A 297 12.13 -7.03 12.75
N SER A 298 11.22 -6.10 12.54
CA SER A 298 10.94 -5.52 11.22
C SER A 298 10.49 -4.07 11.37
N GLY A 299 10.57 -3.31 10.31
CA GLY A 299 10.11 -1.94 10.27
C GLY A 299 10.39 -1.32 8.92
N GLY A 300 9.84 -0.14 8.71
CA GLY A 300 10.00 0.64 7.50
C GLY A 300 8.95 1.74 7.41
N ALA A 301 9.07 2.59 6.41
CA ALA A 301 8.13 3.65 6.11
C ALA A 301 7.06 3.18 5.13
N LEU A 302 5.85 3.69 5.29
CA LEU A 302 4.76 3.62 4.33
C LEU A 302 4.51 5.03 3.77
N PRO A 303 5.00 5.31 2.56
CA PRO A 303 4.83 6.61 1.91
C PRO A 303 3.37 6.88 1.57
N LEU A 304 2.87 8.09 1.87
CA LEU A 304 1.51 8.55 1.56
C LEU A 304 1.56 10.03 1.15
N VAL A 305 0.78 10.42 0.14
CA VAL A 305 0.82 11.76 -0.45
C VAL A 305 -0.14 12.77 0.19
N GLY A 306 -1.03 12.34 1.07
CA GLY A 306 -2.07 13.19 1.67
C GLY A 306 -1.59 14.07 2.84
N GLY A 307 -0.35 14.53 2.83
CA GLY A 307 0.21 15.46 3.82
C GLY A 307 0.96 14.80 4.98
N VAL A 308 0.84 13.49 5.15
CA VAL A 308 1.51 12.71 6.19
C VAL A 308 1.68 11.27 5.73
N SER A 309 2.81 10.66 6.07
CA SER A 309 3.07 9.22 5.94
C SER A 309 3.13 8.58 7.33
N PHE A 310 3.45 7.30 7.40
CA PHE A 310 3.79 6.67 8.68
C PHE A 310 4.89 5.62 8.51
N GLY A 311 5.51 5.28 9.62
CA GLY A 311 6.47 4.19 9.68
C GLY A 311 6.25 3.34 10.91
N THR A 312 6.68 2.09 10.86
CA THR A 312 6.50 1.13 11.94
C THR A 312 7.82 0.48 12.35
N LEU A 313 7.86 0.07 13.61
CA LEU A 313 8.86 -0.83 14.17
C LEU A 313 8.13 -1.94 14.92
N THR A 314 8.42 -3.19 14.60
CA THR A 314 7.79 -4.36 15.20
C THR A 314 8.85 -5.30 15.78
N GLY A 315 8.62 -5.79 16.99
CA GLY A 315 9.41 -6.82 17.64
C GLY A 315 8.53 -7.99 18.07
N VAL A 316 8.90 -9.21 17.70
CA VAL A 316 8.25 -10.45 18.13
C VAL A 316 9.16 -11.09 19.19
N ALA A 317 8.67 -11.22 20.42
CA ALA A 317 9.45 -11.75 21.53
C ALA A 317 9.69 -13.27 21.40
N VAL A 318 10.81 -13.76 21.91
CA VAL A 318 10.99 -15.21 22.13
C VAL A 318 10.16 -15.66 23.33
N ASP A 319 9.80 -16.94 23.36
CA ASP A 319 9.05 -17.51 24.48
C ASP A 319 9.75 -17.26 25.83
N GLY A 320 9.03 -16.67 26.77
CA GLY A 320 9.52 -16.37 28.12
C GLY A 320 10.37 -15.10 28.24
N ALA A 321 10.60 -14.36 27.17
CA ALA A 321 11.25 -13.05 27.27
C ALA A 321 10.31 -12.02 27.91
N ASP A 322 10.87 -11.11 28.68
CA ASP A 322 10.11 -9.95 29.17
C ASP A 322 9.88 -8.96 28.02
N LEU A 323 8.63 -8.81 27.63
CA LEU A 323 8.26 -7.90 26.54
C LEU A 323 8.65 -6.43 26.83
N ARG A 324 8.71 -6.03 28.10
CA ARG A 324 9.22 -4.71 28.47
C ARG A 324 10.69 -4.55 28.09
N ARG A 325 11.49 -5.61 28.23
CA ARG A 325 12.90 -5.57 27.83
C ARG A 325 13.03 -5.42 26.32
N VAL A 326 12.14 -6.07 25.53
CA VAL A 326 12.08 -5.88 24.07
C VAL A 326 11.73 -4.42 23.73
N GLU A 327 10.70 -3.86 24.40
CA GLU A 327 10.31 -2.46 24.24
C GLU A 327 11.48 -1.51 24.55
N ASP A 328 12.09 -1.65 25.72
CA ASP A 328 13.19 -0.80 26.18
C ASP A 328 14.36 -0.83 25.19
N SER A 329 14.73 -2.03 24.72
CA SER A 329 15.83 -2.18 23.74
C SER A 329 15.52 -1.52 22.38
N ILE A 330 14.26 -1.58 21.90
CA ILE A 330 13.84 -0.85 20.68
C ILE A 330 13.97 0.65 20.93
N LEU A 331 13.43 1.16 22.03
CA LEU A 331 13.41 2.59 22.33
C LEU A 331 14.81 3.17 22.57
N GLU A 332 15.70 2.40 23.21
CA GLU A 332 17.10 2.80 23.37
C GLU A 332 17.81 2.96 22.02
N GLU A 333 17.57 2.11 21.03
CA GLU A 333 18.17 2.25 19.69
C GLU A 333 17.54 3.42 18.92
N VAL A 334 16.23 3.66 19.07
CA VAL A 334 15.55 4.85 18.53
C VAL A 334 16.17 6.13 19.09
N GLU A 335 16.38 6.21 20.40
CA GLU A 335 17.00 7.37 21.05
C GLU A 335 18.47 7.55 20.64
N LYS A 336 19.25 6.47 20.56
CA LYS A 336 20.63 6.53 20.09
C LYS A 336 20.72 7.04 18.67
N LEU A 337 19.82 6.61 17.78
CA LEU A 337 19.83 7.10 16.41
C LEU A 337 19.55 8.60 16.36
N ALA A 338 18.60 9.09 17.16
CA ALA A 338 18.26 10.50 17.23
C ALA A 338 19.38 11.37 17.84
N THR A 339 20.15 10.83 18.83
CA THR A 339 21.19 11.58 19.55
C THR A 339 22.58 11.44 18.93
N ASP A 340 22.97 10.25 18.58
CA ASP A 340 24.32 9.90 18.14
C ASP A 340 24.42 9.85 16.59
N GLY A 341 23.27 9.78 15.90
CA GLY A 341 23.19 9.66 14.44
C GLY A 341 23.52 8.26 13.93
N ILE A 342 23.89 8.20 12.66
CA ILE A 342 24.32 6.99 11.96
C ILE A 342 25.73 7.15 11.41
N THR A 343 26.40 6.04 11.16
CA THR A 343 27.70 6.04 10.50
C THR A 343 27.53 6.09 8.99
N GLU A 344 28.58 6.50 8.27
CA GLU A 344 28.63 6.46 6.81
C GLU A 344 28.48 5.02 6.25
N ASP A 345 28.98 4.01 6.98
CA ASP A 345 28.82 2.60 6.61
C ASP A 345 27.35 2.13 6.74
N GLU A 346 26.63 2.57 7.78
CA GLU A 346 25.21 2.30 7.92
C GLU A 346 24.41 2.98 6.80
N LEU A 347 24.68 4.26 6.53
CA LEU A 347 24.04 4.99 5.44
C LEU A 347 24.28 4.31 4.08
N GLY A 348 25.54 4.02 3.76
CA GLY A 348 25.87 3.34 2.50
C GLY A 348 25.19 1.97 2.37
N THR A 349 25.02 1.25 3.47
CA THR A 349 24.34 -0.06 3.47
C THR A 349 22.85 0.09 3.14
N VAL A 350 22.13 1.00 3.79
CA VAL A 350 20.68 1.17 3.53
C VAL A 350 20.41 1.82 2.19
N GLN A 351 21.26 2.74 1.71
CA GLN A 351 21.18 3.29 0.36
C GLN A 351 21.37 2.20 -0.71
N ALA A 352 22.34 1.31 -0.53
CA ALA A 352 22.54 0.20 -1.45
C ALA A 352 21.41 -0.83 -1.42
N GLN A 353 20.78 -1.06 -0.28
CA GLN A 353 19.57 -1.88 -0.17
C GLN A 353 18.40 -1.24 -0.91
N ASN A 354 18.14 0.04 -0.72
CA ASN A 354 17.10 0.78 -1.43
C ASN A 354 17.35 0.78 -2.95
N GLU A 355 18.59 1.00 -3.41
CA GLU A 355 18.95 0.90 -4.83
C GLU A 355 18.65 -0.49 -5.40
N ARG A 356 19.06 -1.55 -4.68
CA ARG A 356 18.76 -2.93 -5.09
C ARG A 356 17.27 -3.16 -5.24
N ASP A 357 16.48 -2.80 -4.21
CA ASP A 357 15.05 -3.05 -4.17
C ASP A 357 14.33 -2.26 -5.27
N TRP A 358 14.77 -1.02 -5.54
CA TRP A 358 14.29 -0.22 -6.67
C TRP A 358 14.59 -0.87 -8.02
N LEU A 359 15.81 -1.37 -8.21
CA LEU A 359 16.19 -2.06 -9.45
C LEU A 359 15.42 -3.38 -9.63
N GLU A 360 15.17 -4.12 -8.55
CA GLU A 360 14.35 -5.33 -8.57
C GLU A 360 12.90 -5.01 -8.95
N GLN A 361 12.31 -3.95 -8.39
CA GLN A 361 10.96 -3.47 -8.74
C GLN A 361 10.88 -3.11 -10.24
N LEU A 362 11.88 -2.45 -10.78
CA LEU A 362 11.92 -2.02 -12.18
C LEU A 362 12.35 -3.13 -13.17
N ALA A 363 12.73 -4.30 -12.70
CA ALA A 363 13.21 -5.38 -13.58
C ALA A 363 12.13 -5.91 -14.54
N THR A 364 10.86 -5.74 -14.22
CA THR A 364 9.73 -6.20 -15.03
C THR A 364 8.97 -5.06 -15.69
N CYS A 365 8.29 -5.32 -16.81
CA CYS A 365 7.39 -4.34 -17.43
C CYS A 365 6.26 -3.93 -16.46
N ALA A 366 5.74 -4.88 -15.68
CA ALA A 366 4.69 -4.63 -14.69
C ALA A 366 5.16 -3.68 -13.59
N GLY A 367 6.33 -3.93 -12.99
CA GLY A 367 6.88 -3.06 -11.95
C GLY A 367 7.16 -1.64 -12.47
N ARG A 368 7.72 -1.52 -13.70
CA ARG A 368 7.90 -0.20 -14.32
C ARG A 368 6.57 0.50 -14.62
N ALA A 369 5.55 -0.24 -15.06
CA ALA A 369 4.24 0.33 -15.31
C ALA A 369 3.61 0.87 -14.02
N ASP A 370 3.79 0.14 -12.91
CA ASP A 370 3.31 0.54 -11.59
C ASP A 370 3.98 1.83 -11.11
N GLU A 371 5.31 1.88 -11.15
CA GLU A 371 6.08 3.05 -10.72
C GLU A 371 5.87 4.28 -11.61
N LEU A 372 5.70 4.09 -12.92
CA LEU A 372 5.34 5.18 -13.83
C LEU A 372 3.95 5.72 -13.54
N SER A 373 2.98 4.84 -13.27
CA SER A 373 1.62 5.24 -12.89
C SER A 373 1.61 5.99 -11.56
N HIS A 374 2.32 5.48 -10.55
CA HIS A 374 2.51 6.12 -9.25
C HIS A 374 3.01 7.56 -9.42
N ASN A 375 4.16 7.70 -10.08
CA ASN A 375 4.79 9.01 -10.24
C ASN A 375 3.96 9.95 -11.13
N ALA A 376 3.31 9.43 -12.16
CA ALA A 376 2.43 10.22 -13.01
C ALA A 376 1.18 10.70 -12.26
N LEU A 377 0.47 9.79 -11.56
CA LEU A 377 -0.79 10.13 -10.89
C LEU A 377 -0.57 11.03 -9.69
N LEU A 378 0.33 10.62 -8.78
CA LEU A 378 0.45 11.25 -7.46
C LEU A 378 1.38 12.47 -7.45
N PHE A 379 2.37 12.52 -8.36
CA PHE A 379 3.33 13.64 -8.43
C PHE A 379 3.28 14.42 -9.73
N GLY A 380 2.56 13.95 -10.73
CA GLY A 380 2.49 14.62 -12.03
C GLY A 380 3.77 14.49 -12.88
N ASP A 381 4.70 13.64 -12.49
CA ASP A 381 6.02 13.51 -13.11
C ASP A 381 6.49 12.05 -13.17
N PRO A 382 6.14 11.30 -14.22
CA PRO A 382 6.60 9.91 -14.37
C PRO A 382 8.12 9.79 -14.50
N GLY A 383 8.83 10.88 -14.85
CA GLY A 383 10.28 10.91 -14.97
C GLY A 383 11.04 10.71 -13.65
N ARG A 384 10.37 10.81 -12.49
CA ARG A 384 10.96 10.47 -11.18
C ARG A 384 11.52 9.06 -11.12
N ILE A 385 10.95 8.10 -11.86
CA ILE A 385 11.44 6.73 -11.94
C ILE A 385 12.95 6.66 -12.27
N ASN A 386 13.44 7.57 -13.09
CA ASN A 386 14.83 7.64 -13.50
C ASN A 386 15.75 8.37 -12.50
N ARG A 387 15.17 9.12 -11.54
CA ARG A 387 15.93 9.96 -10.59
C ARG A 387 15.92 9.44 -9.16
N ARG A 388 15.06 8.49 -8.84
CA ARG A 388 14.81 8.02 -7.48
C ARG A 388 16.06 7.55 -6.74
N ILE A 389 16.96 6.84 -7.45
CA ILE A 389 18.22 6.39 -6.87
C ILE A 389 19.10 7.60 -6.48
N ASP A 390 19.19 8.60 -7.35
CA ASP A 390 19.99 9.80 -7.09
C ASP A 390 19.39 10.61 -5.92
N GLU A 391 18.04 10.66 -5.78
CA GLU A 391 17.34 11.30 -4.67
C GLU A 391 17.70 10.62 -3.34
N VAL A 392 17.64 9.29 -3.26
CA VAL A 392 18.00 8.52 -2.05
C VAL A 392 19.49 8.65 -1.72
N HIS A 393 20.36 8.60 -2.73
CA HIS A 393 21.81 8.75 -2.52
C HIS A 393 22.23 10.17 -2.13
N ALA A 394 21.40 11.18 -2.39
CA ALA A 394 21.66 12.56 -1.95
C ALA A 394 21.37 12.78 -0.45
N VAL A 395 20.68 11.86 0.21
CA VAL A 395 20.40 11.96 1.65
C VAL A 395 21.69 11.73 2.44
N THR A 396 21.97 12.61 3.41
CA THR A 396 23.16 12.56 4.26
C THR A 396 22.87 11.94 5.63
N ALA A 397 23.91 11.45 6.31
CA ALA A 397 23.79 10.93 7.67
C ALA A 397 23.22 11.96 8.66
N GLU A 398 23.56 13.24 8.48
CA GLU A 398 23.02 14.33 9.29
C GLU A 398 21.50 14.52 9.07
N GLN A 399 21.03 14.44 7.82
CA GLN A 399 19.59 14.52 7.51
C GLN A 399 18.83 13.32 8.12
N VAL A 400 19.41 12.11 8.07
CA VAL A 400 18.81 10.92 8.72
C VAL A 400 18.69 11.12 10.22
N GLN A 401 19.74 11.63 10.87
CA GLN A 401 19.71 11.95 12.30
C GLN A 401 18.66 13.00 12.64
N GLN A 402 18.58 14.08 11.87
CA GLN A 402 17.60 15.16 12.06
C GLN A 402 16.17 14.62 11.91
N ALA A 403 15.91 13.84 10.87
CA ALA A 403 14.61 13.21 10.65
C ALA A 403 14.22 12.26 11.78
N ALA A 404 15.15 11.45 12.28
CA ALA A 404 14.92 10.60 13.43
C ALA A 404 14.61 11.43 14.70
N ALA A 405 15.37 12.49 14.95
CA ALA A 405 15.17 13.35 16.11
C ALA A 405 13.84 14.10 16.10
N GLU A 406 13.26 14.32 14.93
CA GLU A 406 11.97 15.00 14.78
C GLU A 406 10.79 14.02 14.74
N TRP A 407 10.89 12.96 13.98
CA TRP A 407 9.76 12.09 13.61
C TRP A 407 9.77 10.72 14.28
N VAL A 408 10.93 10.08 14.46
CA VAL A 408 11.04 8.71 15.01
C VAL A 408 11.50 8.78 16.47
N ARG A 409 10.55 9.09 17.37
CA ARG A 409 10.88 9.39 18.76
C ARG A 409 10.23 8.42 19.75
N ALA A 410 11.02 8.03 20.76
CA ALA A 410 10.56 7.18 21.84
C ALA A 410 9.36 7.77 22.63
N ASP A 411 9.33 9.08 22.79
CA ASP A 411 8.29 9.81 23.54
C ASP A 411 7.06 10.23 22.69
N ARG A 412 7.02 9.91 21.39
CA ARG A 412 5.98 10.34 20.44
C ARG A 412 5.61 9.22 19.47
N ARG A 413 4.77 8.30 19.91
CA ARG A 413 4.38 7.13 19.11
C ARG A 413 2.99 6.63 19.44
N ALA A 414 2.37 5.94 18.50
CA ALA A 414 1.30 4.97 18.75
C ALA A 414 1.93 3.60 18.94
N GLN A 415 1.34 2.77 19.81
CA GLN A 415 1.87 1.46 20.11
C GLN A 415 0.74 0.47 20.38
N VAL A 416 0.81 -0.70 19.78
CA VAL A 416 -0.05 -1.84 20.10
C VAL A 416 0.84 -2.96 20.62
N THR A 417 0.39 -3.57 21.70
CA THR A 417 1.10 -4.66 22.36
C THR A 417 0.19 -5.86 22.46
N TYR A 418 0.59 -6.99 21.92
CA TYR A 418 -0.11 -8.27 22.09
C TYR A 418 0.63 -9.10 23.12
N ARG A 419 -0.11 -9.55 24.15
CA ARG A 419 0.35 -10.52 25.12
C ARG A 419 -0.39 -11.82 24.91
N ARG A 420 0.37 -12.90 24.88
CA ARG A 420 -0.19 -14.24 24.80
C ARG A 420 -1.04 -14.52 26.02
N ALA A 421 -2.29 -14.94 25.81
CA ALA A 421 -3.16 -15.40 26.86
C ALA A 421 -2.56 -16.64 27.56
N GLU A 422 -2.58 -16.65 28.87
CA GLU A 422 -2.15 -17.84 29.62
C GLU A 422 -3.07 -19.02 29.24
N SER A 423 -2.47 -20.13 28.81
CA SER A 423 -3.24 -21.33 28.51
C SER A 423 -3.92 -21.82 29.80
N THR A 424 -5.23 -21.76 29.88
CA THR A 424 -6.03 -22.39 30.95
C THR A 424 -6.02 -23.93 30.78
N SER A 425 -4.88 -24.54 30.62
CA SER A 425 -4.73 -25.98 30.46
C SER A 425 -4.06 -26.59 31.67
N SER A 426 -4.88 -27.48 32.29
CA SER A 426 -4.50 -28.52 33.23
C SER A 426 -4.70 -28.27 34.74
N ALA A 427 -5.94 -28.28 35.13
CA ALA A 427 -6.27 -28.78 36.47
C ALA A 427 -7.62 -29.49 36.45
N SER A 428 -7.75 -30.63 35.81
CA SER A 428 -8.84 -31.58 36.10
C SER A 428 -8.70 -32.91 35.35
N PHE A 429 -7.61 -33.62 35.58
CA PHE A 429 -7.57 -35.05 35.29
C PHE A 429 -6.65 -35.76 36.32
N MET A 430 -7.01 -35.69 37.59
CA MET A 430 -6.58 -36.65 38.60
C MET A 430 -7.51 -36.56 39.80
N SER A 431 -8.67 -37.19 39.70
CA SER A 431 -9.41 -37.71 40.87
C SER A 431 -10.52 -38.62 40.41
N GLY A 432 -10.34 -39.90 40.49
CA GLY A 432 -11.45 -40.81 40.26
C GLY A 432 -11.05 -42.21 39.81
N ALA A 433 -10.09 -42.84 40.54
CA ALA A 433 -9.97 -44.32 40.50
C ALA A 433 -9.68 -44.80 41.90
N GLN A 434 -10.76 -44.95 42.67
CA GLN A 434 -10.83 -45.87 43.81
C GLN A 434 -12.29 -46.34 43.89
N LEU A 435 -12.56 -47.53 43.49
CA LEU A 435 -13.24 -48.71 44.05
C LEU A 435 -13.73 -49.63 42.94
#